data_815e8682ab795616872ac067bbd0d3e6
#
_entry.id   815e8682ab795616872ac067bbd0d3e6
#
_cell.length_a   1.000
_cell.length_b   1.000
_cell.length_c   1.000
_cell.angle_alpha   90.00
_cell.angle_beta   90.00
_cell.angle_gamma   90.00
#
_symmetry.space_group_name_H-M   'P 1'
#
loop_
_entity.id
_entity.type
_entity.pdbx_description
1 polymer ?
#
loop_
_entity_poly.entity_id
_entity_poly.type
_entity_poly.pdbx_seq_one_letter_code
_entity_poly.pdbx_strand_id
1 'polypeptide(L)'
;MSTPDVPEDWYRRAYPPEMVKLPWAQKTGSEVDRVLRILQPAGDERILDLGCGTGRHALELTRRGFSVVGVELLEANVAVAKATAAEQALDTEFVQADLRELDFDEEFDVVLSLNDGAIGYFESEADNMRTFEVIARALRPSGRHLVQIANALHAENFMPMKTYIEGDGGIELLDHHWNARTRCLEGTTTSIPVGEVFEKFEPIPFRKRLYSVEELKEIYASVGMELTGLYRGNGKAGRPRNTQFEIFVAATKGPLR
;
A
#
# COMPACT_ATOMS: atom_id res chain seq x y z
N MET A 1 0.89 -28.91 1.37
CA MET A 1 -0.43 -28.39 1.75
C MET A 1 -1.00 -27.73 0.51
N SER A 2 -2.27 -27.97 0.16
CA SER A 2 -2.90 -27.26 -0.96
C SER A 2 -2.99 -25.78 -0.61
N THR A 3 -2.57 -24.92 -1.52
CA THR A 3 -2.79 -23.47 -1.44
C THR A 3 -4.29 -23.24 -1.23
N PRO A 4 -4.70 -22.37 -0.28
CA PRO A 4 -6.11 -22.07 -0.11
C PRO A 4 -6.68 -21.53 -1.40
N ASP A 5 -7.94 -21.84 -1.67
CA ASP A 5 -8.68 -21.22 -2.77
C ASP A 5 -8.88 -19.74 -2.44
N VAL A 6 -8.20 -18.85 -3.18
CA VAL A 6 -8.23 -17.41 -2.93
C VAL A 6 -9.25 -16.79 -3.88
N PRO A 7 -10.36 -16.24 -3.37
CA PRO A 7 -11.32 -15.53 -4.20
C PRO A 7 -10.67 -14.38 -4.97
N GLU A 8 -11.13 -14.10 -6.19
CA GLU A 8 -10.60 -13.00 -7.00
C GLU A 8 -10.73 -11.64 -6.29
N ASP A 9 -11.82 -11.47 -5.53
CA ASP A 9 -12.13 -10.26 -4.78
C ASP A 9 -11.71 -10.30 -3.30
N TRP A 10 -10.74 -11.16 -2.94
CA TRP A 10 -10.28 -11.38 -1.57
C TRP A 10 -10.00 -10.07 -0.80
N TYR A 11 -9.45 -9.06 -1.47
CA TYR A 11 -9.10 -7.76 -0.90
C TYR A 11 -10.31 -6.98 -0.38
N ARG A 12 -11.53 -7.27 -0.87
CA ARG A 12 -12.75 -6.63 -0.36
C ARG A 12 -13.09 -7.06 1.08
N ARG A 13 -12.57 -8.19 1.54
CA ARG A 13 -12.78 -8.73 2.88
C ARG A 13 -11.55 -8.66 3.77
N ALA A 14 -10.38 -8.49 3.18
CA ALA A 14 -9.11 -8.56 3.89
C ALA A 14 -8.82 -7.32 4.76
N TYR A 15 -9.46 -6.19 4.50
CA TYR A 15 -9.09 -4.92 5.12
C TYR A 15 -10.30 -4.18 5.73
N PRO A 16 -11.03 -4.78 6.71
CA PRO A 16 -12.10 -4.07 7.41
C PRO A 16 -11.56 -2.94 8.29
N PRO A 17 -12.40 -1.94 8.65
CA PRO A 17 -11.95 -0.77 9.42
C PRO A 17 -11.26 -1.08 10.75
N GLU A 18 -11.61 -2.20 11.40
CA GLU A 18 -11.05 -2.64 12.68
C GLU A 18 -9.55 -2.92 12.61
N MET A 19 -9.00 -3.18 11.42
CA MET A 19 -7.58 -3.42 11.22
C MET A 19 -6.69 -2.23 11.62
N VAL A 20 -7.24 -1.02 11.70
CA VAL A 20 -6.50 0.15 12.22
C VAL A 20 -6.01 -0.06 13.67
N LYS A 21 -6.61 -0.98 14.42
CA LYS A 21 -6.21 -1.33 15.79
C LYS A 21 -5.03 -2.30 15.83
N LEU A 22 -4.66 -2.92 14.73
CA LEU A 22 -3.58 -3.90 14.66
C LEU A 22 -2.19 -3.25 14.84
N PRO A 23 -1.19 -4.02 15.29
CA PRO A 23 0.13 -3.51 15.64
C PRO A 23 0.82 -2.71 14.54
N TRP A 24 0.66 -3.12 13.30
CA TRP A 24 1.28 -2.45 12.16
C TRP A 24 0.68 -1.06 11.89
N ALA A 25 -0.59 -0.83 12.23
CA ALA A 25 -1.25 0.46 12.01
C ALA A 25 -0.91 1.52 13.07
N GLN A 26 -0.31 1.14 14.20
CA GLN A 26 -0.04 2.03 15.34
C GLN A 26 1.18 2.96 15.15
N LYS A 27 1.92 2.81 14.05
CA LYS A 27 3.18 3.55 13.80
C LYS A 27 3.03 4.66 12.74
N THR A 28 1.82 5.14 12.48
CA THR A 28 1.52 6.09 11.40
C THR A 28 2.44 7.31 11.38
N GLY A 29 2.67 7.97 12.52
CA GLY A 29 3.53 9.14 12.58
C GLY A 29 4.95 8.88 12.09
N SER A 30 5.56 7.75 12.52
CA SER A 30 6.91 7.37 12.10
C SER A 30 6.97 6.88 10.65
N GLU A 31 5.87 6.35 10.12
CA GLU A 31 5.76 5.97 8.71
C GLU A 31 5.70 7.23 7.83
N VAL A 32 4.89 8.20 8.20
CA VAL A 32 4.84 9.51 7.51
C VAL A 32 6.19 10.24 7.61
N ASP A 33 6.88 10.22 8.75
CA ASP A 33 8.25 10.75 8.85
C ASP A 33 9.20 10.12 7.83
N ARG A 34 9.04 8.82 7.57
CA ARG A 34 9.82 8.09 6.58
C ARG A 34 9.47 8.51 5.16
N VAL A 35 8.19 8.64 4.84
CA VAL A 35 7.69 9.13 3.54
C VAL A 35 8.25 10.52 3.26
N LEU A 36 8.11 11.46 4.20
CA LEU A 36 8.59 12.83 4.05
C LEU A 36 10.12 12.92 3.90
N ARG A 37 10.87 12.06 4.60
CA ARG A 37 12.33 11.98 4.46
C ARG A 37 12.76 11.46 3.09
N ILE A 38 12.02 10.51 2.52
CA ILE A 38 12.30 9.93 1.20
C ILE A 38 11.98 10.94 0.10
N LEU A 39 10.79 11.51 0.15
CA LEU A 39 10.28 12.36 -0.93
C LEU A 39 10.72 13.81 -0.81
N GLN A 40 10.95 14.32 0.40
CA GLN A 40 11.26 15.72 0.68
C GLN A 40 10.30 16.69 -0.05
N PRO A 41 8.96 16.52 0.14
CA PRO A 41 7.99 17.31 -0.59
C PRO A 41 8.07 18.80 -0.19
N ALA A 42 7.81 19.67 -1.14
CA ALA A 42 7.54 21.08 -0.85
C ALA A 42 6.18 21.20 -0.12
N GLY A 43 6.03 22.22 0.73
CA GLY A 43 4.85 22.31 1.63
C GLY A 43 3.52 22.58 0.93
N ASP A 44 3.52 22.96 -0.34
CA ASP A 44 2.36 23.27 -1.17
C ASP A 44 1.97 22.14 -2.15
N GLU A 45 2.65 21.00 -2.09
CA GLU A 45 2.38 19.87 -2.97
C GLU A 45 1.04 19.17 -2.63
N ARG A 46 0.28 18.83 -3.68
CA ARG A 46 -0.95 18.04 -3.58
C ARG A 46 -0.62 16.55 -3.66
N ILE A 47 -1.09 15.80 -2.67
CA ILE A 47 -0.77 14.38 -2.48
C ILE A 47 -2.02 13.52 -2.71
N LEU A 48 -1.88 12.43 -3.47
CA LEU A 48 -2.87 11.36 -3.61
C LEU A 48 -2.42 10.14 -2.82
N ASP A 49 -3.24 9.64 -1.89
CA ASP A 49 -3.03 8.40 -1.13
C ASP A 49 -3.94 7.31 -1.70
N LEU A 50 -3.38 6.39 -2.51
CA LEU A 50 -4.10 5.30 -3.16
C LEU A 50 -4.21 4.07 -2.28
N GLY A 51 -5.44 3.54 -2.13
CA GLY A 51 -5.74 2.46 -1.20
C GLY A 51 -5.56 2.93 0.24
N CYS A 52 -6.07 4.13 0.55
CA CYS A 52 -5.80 4.81 1.82
C CYS A 52 -6.41 4.14 3.06
N GLY A 53 -7.28 3.12 2.89
CA GLY A 53 -7.99 2.47 3.99
C GLY A 53 -8.80 3.47 4.81
N THR A 54 -8.68 3.41 6.12
CA THR A 54 -9.32 4.36 7.06
C THR A 54 -8.65 5.74 7.09
N GLY A 55 -7.77 6.06 6.14
CA GLY A 55 -7.18 7.37 5.92
C GLY A 55 -6.04 7.73 6.90
N ARG A 56 -5.45 6.78 7.62
CA ARG A 56 -4.46 7.08 8.67
C ARG A 56 -3.26 7.91 8.17
N HIS A 57 -2.70 7.60 6.99
CA HIS A 57 -1.60 8.36 6.41
C HIS A 57 -2.06 9.70 5.85
N ALA A 58 -3.17 9.71 5.11
CA ALA A 58 -3.75 10.94 4.57
C ALA A 58 -4.05 11.96 5.67
N LEU A 59 -4.70 11.53 6.76
CA LEU A 59 -5.01 12.38 7.92
C LEU A 59 -3.74 12.91 8.59
N GLU A 60 -2.71 12.08 8.76
CA GLU A 60 -1.45 12.51 9.38
C GLU A 60 -0.69 13.49 8.47
N LEU A 61 -0.69 13.29 7.16
CA LEU A 61 -0.12 14.23 6.20
C LEU A 61 -0.87 15.58 6.22
N THR A 62 -2.21 15.55 6.31
CA THR A 62 -3.01 16.78 6.44
C THR A 62 -2.72 17.53 7.74
N ARG A 63 -2.54 16.82 8.88
CA ARG A 63 -2.09 17.47 10.15
C ARG A 63 -0.73 18.17 10.01
N ARG A 64 0.10 17.69 9.09
CA ARG A 64 1.42 18.30 8.77
C ARG A 64 1.35 19.40 7.74
N GLY A 65 0.16 19.76 7.27
CA GLY A 65 -0.08 20.90 6.40
C GLY A 65 -0.11 20.59 4.90
N PHE A 66 -0.11 19.32 4.49
CA PHE A 66 -0.23 18.94 3.09
C PHE A 66 -1.70 18.88 2.62
N SER A 67 -1.94 19.23 1.36
CA SER A 67 -3.22 18.99 0.69
C SER A 67 -3.31 17.53 0.24
N VAL A 68 -4.27 16.76 0.77
CA VAL A 68 -4.33 15.31 0.55
C VAL A 68 -5.71 14.87 0.08
N VAL A 69 -5.71 14.01 -0.94
CA VAL A 69 -6.88 13.24 -1.39
C VAL A 69 -6.60 11.76 -1.11
N GLY A 70 -7.47 11.10 -0.37
CA GLY A 70 -7.42 9.65 -0.14
C GLY A 70 -8.44 8.93 -1.02
N VAL A 71 -8.02 7.86 -1.71
CA VAL A 71 -8.92 7.00 -2.49
C VAL A 71 -8.93 5.61 -1.88
N GLU A 72 -10.13 5.07 -1.67
CA GLU A 72 -10.35 3.74 -1.09
C GLU A 72 -11.57 3.08 -1.72
N LEU A 73 -11.49 1.77 -1.91
CA LEU A 73 -12.54 0.96 -2.51
C LEU A 73 -13.71 0.70 -1.55
N LEU A 74 -13.39 0.44 -0.27
CA LEU A 74 -14.36 -0.02 0.73
C LEU A 74 -15.10 1.17 1.36
N GLU A 75 -16.41 1.22 1.16
CA GLU A 75 -17.30 2.27 1.71
C GLU A 75 -17.13 2.43 3.23
N ALA A 76 -17.04 1.31 3.96
CA ALA A 76 -16.86 1.33 5.41
C ALA A 76 -15.57 2.04 5.83
N ASN A 77 -14.46 1.82 5.12
CA ASN A 77 -13.19 2.50 5.38
C ASN A 77 -13.29 4.00 5.08
N VAL A 78 -13.89 4.36 3.95
CA VAL A 78 -14.11 5.78 3.57
C VAL A 78 -14.99 6.49 4.60
N ALA A 79 -16.04 5.83 5.10
CA ALA A 79 -16.90 6.40 6.12
C ALA A 79 -16.14 6.70 7.42
N VAL A 80 -15.28 5.77 7.87
CA VAL A 80 -14.39 5.99 9.04
C VAL A 80 -13.40 7.12 8.79
N ALA A 81 -12.77 7.16 7.61
CA ALA A 81 -11.83 8.22 7.24
C ALA A 81 -12.47 9.61 7.27
N LYS A 82 -13.66 9.76 6.65
CA LYS A 82 -14.44 11.01 6.66
C LYS A 82 -14.87 11.43 8.05
N ALA A 83 -15.37 10.49 8.86
CA ALA A 83 -15.76 10.76 10.24
C ALA A 83 -14.58 11.25 11.08
N THR A 84 -13.42 10.61 10.95
CA THR A 84 -12.19 11.00 11.66
C THR A 84 -11.68 12.38 11.20
N ALA A 85 -11.73 12.68 9.91
CA ALA A 85 -11.38 14.01 9.39
C ALA A 85 -12.27 15.10 9.98
N ALA A 86 -13.60 14.87 9.99
CA ALA A 86 -14.56 15.81 10.55
C ALA A 86 -14.38 16.02 12.06
N GLU A 87 -14.19 14.95 12.83
CA GLU A 87 -13.94 15.01 14.28
C GLU A 87 -12.68 15.83 14.62
N GLN A 88 -11.66 15.75 13.77
CA GLN A 88 -10.38 16.43 13.98
C GLN A 88 -10.27 17.76 13.24
N ALA A 89 -11.36 18.22 12.59
CA ALA A 89 -11.40 19.44 11.78
C ALA A 89 -10.27 19.49 10.73
N LEU A 90 -9.97 18.36 10.08
CA LEU A 90 -8.99 18.25 9.01
C LEU A 90 -9.68 18.38 7.64
N ASP A 91 -9.11 19.20 6.78
CA ASP A 91 -9.56 19.38 5.39
C ASP A 91 -8.89 18.33 4.49
N THR A 92 -9.32 17.07 4.65
CA THR A 92 -8.85 15.93 3.86
C THR A 92 -10.02 15.42 3.02
N GLU A 93 -9.83 15.34 1.72
CA GLU A 93 -10.82 14.75 0.82
C GLU A 93 -10.68 13.23 0.79
N PHE A 94 -11.82 12.49 0.86
CA PHE A 94 -11.85 11.04 0.69
C PHE A 94 -12.87 10.65 -0.38
N VAL A 95 -12.41 9.88 -1.37
CA VAL A 95 -13.18 9.40 -2.51
C VAL A 95 -13.33 7.88 -2.41
N GLN A 96 -14.59 7.39 -2.50
CA GLN A 96 -14.82 5.96 -2.68
C GLN A 96 -14.75 5.64 -4.17
N ALA A 97 -13.75 4.88 -4.58
CA ALA A 97 -13.61 4.45 -5.96
C ALA A 97 -12.75 3.18 -6.10
N ASP A 98 -12.97 2.44 -7.17
CA ASP A 98 -11.98 1.47 -7.66
C ASP A 98 -10.84 2.25 -8.32
N LEU A 99 -9.63 2.02 -7.87
CA LEU A 99 -8.47 2.75 -8.39
C LEU A 99 -8.25 2.55 -9.90
N ARG A 100 -8.74 1.45 -10.48
CA ARG A 100 -8.67 1.18 -11.93
C ARG A 100 -9.57 2.09 -12.76
N GLU A 101 -10.59 2.70 -12.12
CA GLU A 101 -11.61 3.55 -12.76
C GLU A 101 -11.36 5.05 -12.55
N LEU A 102 -10.30 5.40 -11.81
CA LEU A 102 -9.96 6.81 -11.56
C LEU A 102 -9.60 7.52 -12.87
N ASP A 103 -10.04 8.78 -12.99
CA ASP A 103 -9.84 9.61 -14.17
C ASP A 103 -9.02 10.89 -13.90
N PHE A 104 -8.34 10.97 -12.74
CA PHE A 104 -7.42 12.06 -12.45
C PHE A 104 -6.37 12.23 -13.56
N ASP A 105 -6.14 13.47 -13.96
CA ASP A 105 -5.23 13.83 -15.05
C ASP A 105 -4.34 15.01 -14.63
N GLU A 106 -3.06 14.73 -14.37
CA GLU A 106 -2.04 15.72 -13.97
C GLU A 106 -2.44 16.63 -12.80
N GLU A 107 -3.10 16.06 -11.79
CA GLU A 107 -3.58 16.83 -10.64
C GLU A 107 -2.66 16.80 -9.43
N PHE A 108 -1.78 15.80 -9.31
CA PHE A 108 -1.00 15.55 -8.10
C PHE A 108 0.50 15.67 -8.33
N ASP A 109 1.18 16.25 -7.34
CA ASP A 109 2.65 16.34 -7.31
C ASP A 109 3.26 15.04 -6.75
N VAL A 110 2.51 14.36 -5.88
CA VAL A 110 2.90 13.10 -5.26
C VAL A 110 1.74 12.11 -5.28
N VAL A 111 2.02 10.86 -5.65
CA VAL A 111 1.13 9.72 -5.42
C VAL A 111 1.80 8.76 -4.44
N LEU A 112 1.06 8.32 -3.44
CA LEU A 112 1.49 7.33 -2.46
C LEU A 112 0.71 6.03 -2.64
N SER A 113 1.41 4.90 -2.56
CA SER A 113 0.85 3.57 -2.45
C SER A 113 1.54 2.88 -1.27
N LEU A 114 1.01 3.11 -0.07
CA LEU A 114 1.62 2.63 1.17
C LEU A 114 0.95 1.34 1.66
N ASN A 115 1.71 0.48 2.35
CA ASN A 115 1.27 -0.85 2.76
C ASN A 115 0.65 -1.64 1.59
N ASP A 116 1.43 -1.81 0.54
CA ASP A 116 1.10 -2.35 -0.77
C ASP A 116 0.25 -1.41 -1.67
N GLY A 117 -0.66 -0.58 -1.12
CA GLY A 117 -1.46 0.38 -1.88
C GLY A 117 -2.21 -0.26 -3.07
N ALA A 118 -2.72 -1.48 -2.85
CA ALA A 118 -3.37 -2.33 -3.85
C ALA A 118 -2.48 -2.77 -5.05
N ILE A 119 -1.18 -2.53 -5.02
CA ILE A 119 -0.25 -2.99 -6.05
C ILE A 119 -0.14 -4.52 -6.03
N GLY A 120 -0.43 -5.16 -7.17
CA GLY A 120 -0.35 -6.62 -7.31
C GLY A 120 -1.55 -7.38 -6.72
N TYR A 121 -2.66 -6.71 -6.42
CA TYR A 121 -3.83 -7.33 -5.81
C TYR A 121 -4.74 -8.06 -6.80
N PHE A 122 -4.67 -7.69 -8.07
CA PHE A 122 -5.57 -8.23 -9.09
C PHE A 122 -5.04 -9.55 -9.67
N GLU A 123 -5.96 -10.44 -10.05
CA GLU A 123 -5.61 -11.70 -10.70
C GLU A 123 -5.06 -11.46 -12.10
N SER A 124 -5.66 -10.52 -12.83
CA SER A 124 -5.24 -10.12 -14.16
C SER A 124 -4.00 -9.22 -14.09
N GLU A 125 -2.95 -9.56 -14.83
CA GLU A 125 -1.78 -8.70 -14.98
C GLU A 125 -2.13 -7.39 -15.69
N ALA A 126 -3.12 -7.39 -16.58
CA ALA A 126 -3.62 -6.19 -17.23
C ALA A 126 -4.23 -5.20 -16.22
N ASP A 127 -4.97 -5.70 -15.22
CA ASP A 127 -5.53 -4.87 -14.14
C ASP A 127 -4.44 -4.35 -13.20
N ASN A 128 -3.42 -5.17 -12.93
CA ASN A 128 -2.25 -4.70 -12.17
C ASN A 128 -1.51 -3.59 -12.93
N MET A 129 -1.32 -3.74 -14.24
CA MET A 129 -0.72 -2.70 -15.09
C MET A 129 -1.56 -1.42 -15.14
N ARG A 130 -2.89 -1.55 -15.17
CA ARG A 130 -3.82 -0.42 -15.13
C ARG A 130 -3.58 0.49 -13.92
N THR A 131 -3.21 -0.08 -12.77
CA THR A 131 -2.85 0.70 -11.57
C THR A 131 -1.69 1.64 -11.83
N PHE A 132 -0.64 1.19 -12.51
CA PHE A 132 0.51 2.02 -12.84
C PHE A 132 0.17 3.10 -13.89
N GLU A 133 -0.71 2.79 -14.86
CA GLU A 133 -1.20 3.77 -15.82
C GLU A 133 -1.98 4.90 -15.14
N VAL A 134 -2.86 4.55 -14.19
CA VAL A 134 -3.62 5.53 -13.39
C VAL A 134 -2.68 6.40 -12.57
N ILE A 135 -1.68 5.81 -11.90
CA ILE A 135 -0.68 6.56 -11.14
C ILE A 135 0.06 7.57 -12.04
N ALA A 136 0.54 7.11 -13.20
CA ALA A 136 1.28 7.96 -14.14
C ALA A 136 0.41 9.09 -14.68
N ARG A 137 -0.89 8.83 -14.97
CA ARG A 137 -1.83 9.83 -15.45
C ARG A 137 -2.15 10.88 -14.38
N ALA A 138 -2.40 10.44 -13.14
CA ALA A 138 -2.73 11.33 -12.02
C ALA A 138 -1.59 12.31 -11.66
N LEU A 139 -0.34 11.92 -11.93
CA LEU A 139 0.83 12.74 -11.64
C LEU A 139 1.01 13.87 -12.65
N ARG A 140 1.34 15.06 -12.16
CA ARG A 140 1.88 16.16 -12.96
C ARG A 140 3.22 15.77 -13.58
N PRO A 141 3.67 16.47 -14.63
CA PRO A 141 5.05 16.36 -15.11
C PRO A 141 6.04 16.59 -13.96
N SER A 142 7.06 15.73 -13.86
CA SER A 142 8.01 15.69 -12.73
C SER A 142 7.41 15.29 -11.38
N GLY A 143 6.14 14.92 -11.32
CA GLY A 143 5.49 14.35 -10.14
C GLY A 143 6.09 12.99 -9.76
N ARG A 144 5.95 12.62 -8.50
CA ARG A 144 6.65 11.46 -7.90
C ARG A 144 5.67 10.45 -7.34
N HIS A 145 5.94 9.17 -7.59
CA HIS A 145 5.26 8.06 -6.94
C HIS A 145 6.18 7.45 -5.89
N LEU A 146 5.67 7.18 -4.70
CA LEU A 146 6.31 6.36 -3.68
C LEU A 146 5.44 5.16 -3.36
N VAL A 147 5.95 3.97 -3.60
CA VAL A 147 5.29 2.73 -3.21
C VAL A 147 6.05 2.04 -2.08
N GLN A 148 5.33 1.52 -1.10
CA GLN A 148 5.81 0.60 -0.08
C GLN A 148 5.16 -0.75 -0.33
N ILE A 149 5.97 -1.75 -0.67
CA ILE A 149 5.51 -3.10 -1.03
C ILE A 149 6.34 -4.18 -0.36
N ALA A 150 5.78 -5.38 -0.33
CA ALA A 150 6.51 -6.58 0.07
C ALA A 150 7.65 -6.86 -0.94
N ASN A 151 8.80 -7.25 -0.41
CA ASN A 151 10.01 -7.50 -1.19
C ASN A 151 9.99 -8.91 -1.80
N ALA A 152 9.86 -9.01 -3.12
CA ALA A 152 9.87 -10.29 -3.83
C ALA A 152 11.12 -11.12 -3.51
N LEU A 153 12.28 -10.47 -3.39
CA LEU A 153 13.55 -11.15 -3.04
C LEU A 153 13.49 -11.77 -1.63
N HIS A 154 12.77 -11.17 -0.68
CA HIS A 154 12.52 -11.77 0.62
C HIS A 154 11.61 -12.99 0.50
N ALA A 155 10.49 -12.87 -0.21
CA ALA A 155 9.56 -13.96 -0.40
C ALA A 155 10.22 -15.19 -1.06
N GLU A 156 11.05 -14.98 -2.08
CA GLU A 156 11.80 -16.03 -2.77
C GLU A 156 12.77 -16.81 -1.84
N ASN A 157 13.32 -16.15 -0.81
CA ASN A 157 14.36 -16.75 0.04
C ASN A 157 13.87 -17.26 1.38
N PHE A 158 12.74 -16.75 1.89
CA PHE A 158 12.29 -17.00 3.27
C PHE A 158 10.90 -17.63 3.38
N MET A 159 10.15 -17.78 2.27
CA MET A 159 8.88 -18.49 2.31
C MET A 159 9.09 -20.00 2.11
N PRO A 160 8.28 -20.88 2.71
CA PRO A 160 7.09 -20.59 3.50
C PRO A 160 7.43 -20.05 4.90
N MET A 161 6.56 -19.17 5.43
CA MET A 161 6.70 -18.61 6.77
C MET A 161 5.39 -18.73 7.53
N LYS A 162 5.47 -19.29 8.76
CA LYS A 162 4.40 -19.24 9.75
C LYS A 162 4.91 -18.48 10.95
N THR A 163 4.24 -17.39 11.28
CA THR A 163 4.65 -16.53 12.37
C THR A 163 3.46 -15.75 12.92
N TYR A 164 3.72 -14.93 13.91
CA TYR A 164 2.75 -13.97 14.42
C TYR A 164 3.39 -12.61 14.64
N ILE A 165 2.57 -11.58 14.61
CA ILE A 165 2.92 -10.22 14.98
C ILE A 165 2.05 -9.85 16.15
N GLU A 166 2.65 -9.40 17.26
CA GLU A 166 1.96 -8.97 18.48
C GLU A 166 2.17 -7.48 18.71
N GLY A 167 1.14 -6.81 19.21
CA GLY A 167 1.19 -5.41 19.62
C GLY A 167 -0.03 -5.04 20.47
N ASP A 168 -0.12 -3.78 20.85
CA ASP A 168 -1.16 -3.27 21.77
C ASP A 168 -2.59 -3.48 21.23
N GLY A 169 -2.77 -3.56 19.92
CA GLY A 169 -4.08 -3.77 19.27
C GLY A 169 -4.48 -5.24 19.08
N GLY A 170 -3.59 -6.20 19.31
CA GLY A 170 -3.90 -7.63 19.12
C GLY A 170 -2.75 -8.45 18.55
N ILE A 171 -3.10 -9.60 18.01
CA ILE A 171 -2.17 -10.53 17.37
C ILE A 171 -2.62 -10.78 15.93
N GLU A 172 -1.65 -10.86 15.03
CA GLU A 172 -1.86 -11.26 13.64
C GLU A 172 -1.08 -12.54 13.36
N LEU A 173 -1.80 -13.62 13.01
CA LEU A 173 -1.21 -14.89 12.62
C LEU A 173 -1.01 -14.89 11.10
N LEU A 174 0.19 -15.22 10.66
CA LEU A 174 0.59 -15.21 9.25
C LEU A 174 0.99 -16.62 8.80
N ASP A 175 0.40 -17.11 7.72
CA ASP A 175 0.80 -18.33 7.03
C ASP A 175 1.02 -18.01 5.56
N HIS A 176 2.26 -17.71 5.20
CA HIS A 176 2.63 -17.15 3.90
C HIS A 176 3.46 -18.15 3.09
N HIS A 177 3.17 -18.24 1.79
CA HIS A 177 3.84 -19.09 0.81
C HIS A 177 4.23 -18.29 -0.43
N TRP A 178 5.36 -18.62 -1.03
CA TRP A 178 5.78 -18.07 -2.31
C TRP A 178 5.48 -19.02 -3.46
N ASN A 179 4.74 -18.57 -4.43
CA ASN A 179 4.49 -19.28 -5.67
C ASN A 179 5.42 -18.71 -6.76
N ALA A 180 6.54 -19.40 -6.99
CA ALA A 180 7.55 -18.94 -7.95
C ALA A 180 7.05 -18.91 -9.40
N ARG A 181 6.03 -19.70 -9.76
CA ARG A 181 5.46 -19.72 -11.12
C ARG A 181 4.62 -18.49 -11.41
N THR A 182 3.79 -18.09 -10.47
CA THR A 182 2.91 -16.92 -10.58
C THR A 182 3.55 -15.66 -10.03
N ARG A 183 4.69 -15.78 -9.32
CA ARG A 183 5.37 -14.72 -8.57
C ARG A 183 4.43 -14.05 -7.55
N CYS A 184 3.58 -14.86 -6.94
CA CYS A 184 2.64 -14.39 -5.93
C CYS A 184 3.06 -14.82 -4.53
N LEU A 185 2.92 -13.92 -3.58
CA LEU A 185 2.83 -14.23 -2.16
C LEU A 185 1.38 -14.62 -1.87
N GLU A 186 1.19 -15.83 -1.42
CA GLU A 186 -0.12 -16.44 -1.16
C GLU A 186 -0.18 -16.93 0.28
N GLY A 187 -1.37 -16.99 0.87
CA GLY A 187 -1.51 -17.53 2.20
C GLY A 187 -2.76 -17.09 2.92
N THR A 188 -2.68 -17.08 4.23
CA THR A 188 -3.75 -16.59 5.10
C THR A 188 -3.22 -15.65 6.16
N THR A 189 -4.06 -14.68 6.51
CA THR A 189 -3.87 -13.82 7.67
C THR A 189 -5.06 -13.99 8.61
N THR A 190 -4.81 -14.10 9.91
CA THR A 190 -5.86 -14.15 10.94
C THR A 190 -5.57 -13.08 11.97
N SER A 191 -6.46 -12.09 12.04
CA SER A 191 -6.33 -10.98 13.00
C SER A 191 -7.15 -11.28 14.26
N ILE A 192 -6.55 -11.09 15.41
CA ILE A 192 -7.11 -11.35 16.74
C ILE A 192 -7.00 -10.08 17.56
N PRO A 193 -8.04 -9.24 17.60
CA PRO A 193 -8.04 -8.01 18.42
C PRO A 193 -7.95 -8.29 19.93
N VAL A 194 -7.31 -7.39 20.68
CA VAL A 194 -7.27 -7.48 22.15
C VAL A 194 -8.67 -7.38 22.73
N GLY A 195 -8.96 -8.26 23.68
CA GLY A 195 -10.21 -8.25 24.45
C GLY A 195 -11.36 -9.02 23.81
N GLU A 196 -11.18 -9.60 22.64
CA GLU A 196 -12.17 -10.50 22.04
C GLU A 196 -11.96 -11.95 22.48
N VAL A 197 -13.07 -12.65 22.78
CA VAL A 197 -13.04 -14.06 23.17
C VAL A 197 -12.94 -14.93 21.92
N PHE A 198 -11.98 -15.82 21.91
CA PHE A 198 -11.65 -16.76 20.84
C PHE A 198 -12.78 -17.78 20.61
N GLU A 199 -13.81 -17.43 19.82
CA GLU A 199 -14.79 -18.44 19.43
C GLU A 199 -14.58 -18.96 17.99
N LYS A 200 -14.22 -18.11 17.05
CA LYS A 200 -13.78 -18.48 15.69
C LYS A 200 -13.23 -17.28 14.95
N PHE A 201 -11.94 -17.20 14.76
CA PHE A 201 -11.36 -16.33 13.75
C PHE A 201 -11.13 -17.14 12.47
N GLU A 202 -11.78 -16.75 11.38
CA GLU A 202 -11.56 -17.41 10.10
C GLU A 202 -10.34 -16.80 9.43
N PRO A 203 -9.37 -17.64 8.99
CA PRO A 203 -8.26 -17.17 8.21
C PRO A 203 -8.74 -16.49 6.92
N ILE A 204 -8.26 -15.29 6.65
CA ILE A 204 -8.56 -14.58 5.41
C ILE A 204 -7.51 -14.97 4.37
N PRO A 205 -7.89 -15.66 3.29
CA PRO A 205 -6.96 -15.99 2.22
C PRO A 205 -6.60 -14.75 1.41
N PHE A 206 -5.36 -14.67 0.98
CA PHE A 206 -4.89 -13.60 0.12
C PHE A 206 -3.93 -14.10 -0.95
N ARG A 207 -3.79 -13.33 -2.04
CA ARG A 207 -2.81 -13.52 -3.11
C ARG A 207 -2.35 -12.17 -3.63
N LYS A 208 -1.06 -11.89 -3.54
CA LYS A 208 -0.44 -10.64 -3.99
C LYS A 208 0.66 -10.94 -4.99
N ARG A 209 0.59 -10.38 -6.20
CA ARG A 209 1.68 -10.38 -7.16
C ARG A 209 2.80 -9.47 -6.64
N LEU A 210 3.99 -10.03 -6.43
CA LEU A 210 5.15 -9.26 -6.03
C LEU A 210 6.07 -9.01 -7.22
N TYR A 211 6.55 -7.79 -7.31
CA TYR A 211 7.43 -7.34 -8.39
C TYR A 211 8.88 -7.25 -7.92
N SER A 212 9.82 -7.72 -8.74
CA SER A 212 11.23 -7.42 -8.55
C SER A 212 11.51 -5.95 -8.88
N VAL A 213 12.67 -5.46 -8.45
CA VAL A 213 13.12 -4.09 -8.79
C VAL A 213 13.26 -3.92 -10.31
N GLU A 214 13.74 -4.94 -10.98
CA GLU A 214 13.92 -4.97 -12.43
C GLU A 214 12.57 -4.88 -13.15
N GLU A 215 11.56 -5.67 -12.74
CA GLU A 215 10.19 -5.57 -13.28
C GLU A 215 9.59 -4.19 -13.03
N LEU A 216 9.71 -3.64 -11.81
CA LEU A 216 9.20 -2.29 -11.51
C LEU A 216 9.85 -1.23 -12.39
N LYS A 217 11.16 -1.36 -12.68
CA LYS A 217 11.85 -0.44 -13.59
C LYS A 217 11.26 -0.48 -15.00
N GLU A 218 10.97 -1.67 -15.51
CA GLU A 218 10.35 -1.85 -16.83
C GLU A 218 8.90 -1.35 -16.86
N ILE A 219 8.12 -1.64 -15.80
CA ILE A 219 6.74 -1.17 -15.66
C ILE A 219 6.69 0.36 -15.63
N TYR A 220 7.49 1.02 -14.79
CA TYR A 220 7.53 2.48 -14.75
C TYR A 220 7.94 3.08 -16.09
N ALA A 221 8.94 2.50 -16.76
CA ALA A 221 9.34 2.96 -18.10
C ALA A 221 8.22 2.84 -19.12
N SER A 222 7.40 1.78 -19.08
CA SER A 222 6.28 1.58 -19.99
C SER A 222 5.16 2.61 -19.85
N VAL A 223 5.03 3.24 -18.67
CA VAL A 223 4.05 4.30 -18.39
C VAL A 223 4.66 5.72 -18.36
N GLY A 224 5.87 5.89 -18.91
CA GLY A 224 6.53 7.19 -19.02
C GLY A 224 7.13 7.72 -17.73
N MET A 225 7.44 6.84 -16.80
CA MET A 225 8.08 7.16 -15.51
C MET A 225 9.46 6.54 -15.42
N GLU A 226 10.33 7.09 -14.59
CA GLU A 226 11.65 6.58 -14.29
C GLU A 226 11.74 6.17 -12.81
N LEU A 227 12.27 4.98 -12.51
CA LEU A 227 12.59 4.56 -11.16
C LEU A 227 13.79 5.37 -10.67
N THR A 228 13.59 6.25 -9.69
CA THR A 228 14.59 7.22 -9.21
C THR A 228 15.17 6.89 -7.85
N GLY A 229 14.54 5.99 -7.08
CA GLY A 229 15.02 5.65 -5.75
C GLY A 229 14.62 4.26 -5.27
N LEU A 230 15.54 3.63 -4.54
CA LEU A 230 15.32 2.38 -3.82
C LEU A 230 15.65 2.59 -2.35
N TYR A 231 14.74 2.18 -1.46
CA TYR A 231 14.93 2.35 -0.03
C TYR A 231 14.55 1.06 0.70
N ARG A 232 15.29 0.78 1.75
CA ARG A 232 15.02 -0.35 2.65
C ARG A 232 13.78 -0.03 3.50
N GLY A 233 13.16 -1.04 4.12
CA GLY A 233 11.99 -0.88 4.99
C GLY A 233 12.12 0.19 6.09
N ASN A 234 13.35 0.54 6.50
CA ASN A 234 13.62 1.65 7.42
C ASN A 234 13.77 3.03 6.73
N GLY A 235 13.54 3.12 5.42
CA GLY A 235 13.67 4.36 4.62
C GLY A 235 15.08 4.79 4.27
N LYS A 236 16.11 3.99 4.59
CA LYS A 236 17.49 4.30 4.16
C LYS A 236 17.68 3.92 2.70
N ALA A 237 18.27 4.83 1.92
CA ALA A 237 18.60 4.59 0.52
C ALA A 237 19.50 3.38 0.34
N GLY A 238 19.28 2.63 -0.74
CA GLY A 238 20.08 1.48 -1.14
C GLY A 238 19.25 0.30 -1.62
N ARG A 239 19.92 -0.61 -2.35
CA ARG A 239 19.26 -1.81 -2.88
C ARG A 239 18.63 -2.65 -1.76
N PRO A 240 17.46 -3.22 -2.00
CA PRO A 240 16.83 -4.17 -1.09
C PRO A 240 17.72 -5.37 -0.82
N ARG A 241 17.66 -5.89 0.41
CA ARG A 241 18.30 -7.15 0.79
C ARG A 241 17.23 -8.22 0.97
N ASN A 242 17.57 -9.48 0.76
CA ASN A 242 16.64 -10.58 0.98
C ASN A 242 16.12 -10.69 2.44
N THR A 243 16.86 -10.17 3.41
CA THR A 243 16.45 -10.14 4.83
C THR A 243 15.41 -9.07 5.16
N GLN A 244 14.95 -8.29 4.17
CA GLN A 244 13.99 -7.20 4.38
C GLN A 244 12.65 -7.58 3.78
N PHE A 245 11.63 -7.65 4.62
CA PHE A 245 10.26 -7.99 4.21
C PHE A 245 9.64 -6.92 3.31
N GLU A 246 9.93 -5.65 3.58
CA GLU A 246 9.38 -4.50 2.86
C GLU A 246 10.46 -3.63 2.26
N ILE A 247 10.10 -2.96 1.17
CA ILE A 247 10.91 -1.98 0.47
C ILE A 247 10.08 -0.76 0.08
N PHE A 248 10.75 0.38 -0.11
CA PHE A 248 10.18 1.53 -0.78
C PHE A 248 10.86 1.73 -2.13
N VAL A 249 10.02 2.05 -3.12
CA VAL A 249 10.48 2.38 -4.47
C VAL A 249 9.90 3.74 -4.85
N ALA A 250 10.77 4.64 -5.27
CA ALA A 250 10.38 5.95 -5.79
C ALA A 250 10.54 5.98 -7.31
N ALA A 251 9.55 6.56 -7.99
CA ALA A 251 9.61 6.81 -9.42
C ALA A 251 9.15 8.24 -9.72
N THR A 252 9.63 8.82 -10.82
CA THR A 252 9.31 10.19 -11.23
C THR A 252 8.74 10.16 -12.65
N LYS A 253 7.65 10.88 -12.89
CA LYS A 253 7.08 11.11 -14.23
C LYS A 253 8.01 12.01 -15.03
N GLY A 254 8.23 11.67 -16.30
CA GLY A 254 9.03 12.52 -17.19
C GLY A 254 8.48 13.94 -17.31
N PRO A 255 9.30 14.93 -17.70
CA PRO A 255 8.83 16.27 -18.02
C PRO A 255 7.91 16.21 -19.26
N LEU A 256 7.07 17.27 -19.42
CA LEU A 256 6.33 17.45 -20.66
C LEU A 256 7.31 17.46 -21.86
N ARG A 257 7.04 16.60 -22.85
CA ARG A 257 7.80 16.58 -24.10
C ARG A 257 7.29 17.65 -25.05
#